data_fdff1f2b763419d99f46d9649e73860b
#
_entry.id   fdff1f2b763419d99f46d9649e73860b
#
_cell.length_a   1.000
_cell.length_b   1.000
_cell.length_c   1.000
_cell.angle_alpha   90.00
_cell.angle_beta   90.00
_cell.angle_gamma   90.00
#
_symmetry.space_group_name_H-M   'P 1'
#
loop_
_entity.id
_entity.type
_entity.pdbx_description
1 polymer ?
#
loop_
_entity_poly.entity_id
_entity_poly.type
_entity_poly.pdbx_seq_one_letter_code
_entity_poly.pdbx_strand_id
1 'polypeptide(L)'
;MLSFATAPAVVAAQQPITLDGVEEGLPDISADEPYADEFSAERAAQYLDRSALNWQKTKKCATCHTNLFYMAARPALKTILPDSGEVRGFYEDYLKVRWRKRLPTEAQGFWPVVVGTGLTLNDLQTTGKLSDVSREVLDIMWTVQREDGGWKWPDCDYAPLEIDDHYGVTVAALAVGVAPSGYAETPQARAGLEKLRKYLKNNPPKSLHHRAMLAWCSIRVNGIASEEQRKEALTQLLSRQLDDGGWSTAGLLTDWKGLARSDGEPLDTKTSDGYGTGFVIVVACELGVPTDDARLVRGINWLRTNQRESGKWFTRSPVNECQNLISNVGSAYAVLALQACGDFPGWPFGKAKPKSR
;
A
#
# COMPACT_ATOMS: atom_id res chain seq x y z
N MET A 1 46.44 16.66 -36.56
CA MET A 1 45.08 16.35 -36.12
C MET A 1 45.11 15.93 -34.65
N LEU A 2 44.77 16.84 -33.73
CA LEU A 2 44.70 16.57 -32.30
C LEU A 2 43.28 16.03 -31.98
N SER A 3 43.22 14.76 -31.60
CA SER A 3 41.97 14.12 -31.16
C SER A 3 41.71 14.51 -29.71
N PHE A 4 40.69 15.30 -29.45
CA PHE A 4 40.19 15.57 -28.09
C PHE A 4 39.27 14.41 -27.68
N ALA A 5 39.78 13.55 -26.80
CA ALA A 5 38.96 12.58 -26.11
C ALA A 5 38.11 13.31 -25.05
N THR A 6 36.83 13.40 -25.27
CA THR A 6 35.88 13.88 -24.25
C THR A 6 35.79 12.83 -23.15
N ALA A 7 36.23 13.16 -21.95
CA ALA A 7 36.01 12.33 -20.77
C ALA A 7 34.48 12.18 -20.50
N PRO A 8 33.98 10.99 -20.14
CA PRO A 8 32.59 10.85 -19.77
C PRO A 8 32.29 11.72 -18.54
N ALA A 9 31.22 12.50 -18.64
CA ALA A 9 30.71 13.27 -17.51
C ALA A 9 30.33 12.27 -16.39
N VAL A 10 31.01 12.37 -15.25
CA VAL A 10 30.62 11.64 -14.05
C VAL A 10 29.30 12.26 -13.59
N VAL A 11 28.18 11.58 -13.83
CA VAL A 11 26.90 11.96 -13.24
C VAL A 11 27.05 11.78 -11.73
N ALA A 12 27.05 12.88 -10.98
CA ALA A 12 27.10 12.83 -9.53
C ALA A 12 25.92 11.99 -9.04
N ALA A 13 26.18 10.97 -8.22
CA ALA A 13 25.14 10.16 -7.62
C ALA A 13 24.21 11.08 -6.81
N GLN A 14 22.92 11.03 -7.10
CA GLN A 14 21.94 11.82 -6.37
C GLN A 14 21.92 11.39 -4.91
N GLN A 15 21.88 12.39 -4.02
CA GLN A 15 21.81 12.14 -2.58
C GLN A 15 20.39 11.79 -2.16
N PRO A 16 20.21 10.90 -1.16
CA PRO A 16 18.90 10.59 -0.62
C PRO A 16 18.27 11.83 0.04
N ILE A 17 16.95 11.93 -0.01
CA ILE A 17 16.18 12.91 0.77
C ILE A 17 16.16 12.44 2.22
N THR A 18 16.47 13.34 3.15
CA THR A 18 16.57 13.05 4.58
C THR A 18 15.49 13.79 5.37
N LEU A 19 15.27 13.39 6.62
CA LEU A 19 14.31 14.04 7.53
C LEU A 19 14.61 15.53 7.74
N ASP A 20 15.90 15.89 7.81
CA ASP A 20 16.32 17.28 7.94
C ASP A 20 16.07 18.08 6.65
N GLY A 21 16.10 17.42 5.51
CA GLY A 21 15.90 18.03 4.19
C GLY A 21 14.43 18.26 3.80
N VAL A 22 13.44 17.83 4.62
CA VAL A 22 12.03 18.11 4.35
C VAL A 22 11.51 19.24 5.24
N GLU A 23 10.64 20.08 4.65
CA GLU A 23 9.99 21.16 5.37
C GLU A 23 9.05 20.63 6.46
N GLU A 24 8.81 21.43 7.49
CA GLU A 24 7.83 21.12 8.51
C GLU A 24 6.43 21.51 8.04
N GLY A 25 5.44 20.65 8.29
CA GLY A 25 4.05 20.83 7.85
C GLY A 25 3.69 19.89 6.69
N LEU A 26 2.43 19.49 6.63
CA LEU A 26 1.95 18.61 5.56
C LEU A 26 1.75 19.43 4.28
N PRO A 27 2.21 18.94 3.11
CA PRO A 27 1.98 19.62 1.85
C PRO A 27 0.49 19.67 1.53
N ASP A 28 0.05 20.75 0.89
CA ASP A 28 -1.27 20.80 0.25
C ASP A 28 -1.28 19.84 -0.94
N ILE A 29 -2.29 18.96 -1.00
CA ILE A 29 -2.46 17.99 -2.08
C ILE A 29 -3.65 18.43 -2.92
N SER A 30 -3.38 19.31 -3.92
CA SER A 30 -4.38 19.83 -4.81
C SER A 30 -4.67 18.92 -6.00
N ALA A 31 -5.93 18.93 -6.44
CA ALA A 31 -6.37 18.33 -7.70
C ALA A 31 -5.91 19.16 -8.93
N ASP A 32 -5.61 20.44 -8.74
CA ASP A 32 -5.29 21.39 -9.81
C ASP A 32 -3.81 21.40 -10.20
N GLU A 33 -2.98 20.60 -9.51
CA GLU A 33 -1.57 20.46 -9.90
C GLU A 33 -1.45 19.93 -11.33
N PRO A 34 -0.60 20.56 -12.17
CA PRO A 34 -0.42 20.14 -13.56
C PRO A 34 0.06 18.70 -13.70
N TYR A 35 -0.29 18.07 -14.81
CA TYR A 35 0.31 16.80 -15.20
C TYR A 35 1.75 16.99 -15.65
N ALA A 36 2.60 16.02 -15.38
CA ALA A 36 3.95 15.99 -15.90
C ALA A 36 3.93 15.75 -17.43
N ASP A 37 4.82 16.43 -18.16
CA ASP A 37 4.95 16.22 -19.61
C ASP A 37 5.34 14.79 -19.96
N GLU A 38 6.11 14.16 -19.09
CA GLU A 38 6.53 12.75 -19.19
C GLU A 38 6.62 12.08 -17.83
N PHE A 39 6.42 10.77 -17.82
CA PHE A 39 6.59 9.94 -16.62
C PHE A 39 8.03 10.01 -16.09
N SER A 40 8.18 10.19 -14.79
CA SER A 40 9.46 10.21 -14.10
C SER A 40 9.45 9.35 -12.85
N ALA A 41 10.17 8.23 -12.90
CA ALA A 41 10.38 7.36 -11.75
C ALA A 41 11.15 8.06 -10.61
N GLU A 42 12.05 9.00 -10.96
CA GLU A 42 12.78 9.81 -10.00
C GLU A 42 11.84 10.74 -9.24
N ARG A 43 10.94 11.46 -9.94
CA ARG A 43 9.93 12.30 -9.27
C ARG A 43 9.00 11.48 -8.39
N ALA A 44 8.63 10.26 -8.82
CA ALA A 44 7.85 9.34 -7.97
C ALA A 44 8.60 8.99 -6.67
N ALA A 45 9.90 8.65 -6.75
CA ALA A 45 10.73 8.37 -5.59
C ALA A 45 10.82 9.59 -4.66
N GLN A 46 11.09 10.77 -5.21
CA GLN A 46 11.17 12.03 -4.45
C GLN A 46 9.84 12.37 -3.75
N TYR A 47 8.70 12.17 -4.43
CA TYR A 47 7.40 12.40 -3.82
C TYR A 47 7.15 11.44 -2.65
N LEU A 48 7.41 10.15 -2.84
CA LEU A 48 7.26 9.15 -1.79
C LEU A 48 8.14 9.48 -0.57
N ASP A 49 9.41 9.83 -0.79
CA ASP A 49 10.34 10.19 0.31
C ASP A 49 9.86 11.43 1.06
N ARG A 50 9.55 12.53 0.35
CA ARG A 50 9.06 13.76 0.98
C ARG A 50 7.78 13.55 1.75
N SER A 51 6.82 12.81 1.19
CA SER A 51 5.55 12.54 1.86
C SER A 51 5.73 11.74 3.15
N ALA A 52 6.54 10.66 3.10
CA ALA A 52 6.75 9.79 4.25
C ALA A 52 7.57 10.48 5.35
N LEU A 53 8.66 11.17 5.00
CA LEU A 53 9.51 11.89 5.94
C LEU A 53 8.79 13.10 6.54
N ASN A 54 8.04 13.86 5.73
CA ASN A 54 7.23 14.97 6.21
C ASN A 54 6.17 14.53 7.21
N TRP A 55 5.46 13.41 6.91
CA TRP A 55 4.51 12.83 7.84
C TRP A 55 5.20 12.40 9.15
N GLN A 56 6.34 11.73 9.06
CA GLN A 56 7.15 11.33 10.22
C GLN A 56 7.55 12.54 11.07
N LYS A 57 8.04 13.61 10.44
CA LYS A 57 8.49 14.84 11.11
C LYS A 57 7.33 15.55 11.81
N THR A 58 6.21 15.70 11.11
CA THR A 58 5.05 16.50 11.55
C THR A 58 4.16 15.72 12.53
N LYS A 59 3.79 14.47 12.22
CA LYS A 59 2.81 13.68 12.98
C LYS A 59 3.45 12.68 13.93
N LYS A 60 4.71 12.28 13.71
CA LYS A 60 5.46 11.35 14.58
C LYS A 60 4.75 10.01 14.79
N CYS A 61 3.98 9.55 13.81
CA CYS A 61 3.24 8.31 13.85
C CYS A 61 3.33 7.52 12.53
N ALA A 62 3.29 6.20 12.62
CA ALA A 62 3.11 5.32 11.47
C ALA A 62 1.64 5.36 11.03
N THR A 63 1.38 5.21 9.72
CA THR A 63 0.02 5.32 9.17
C THR A 63 -0.15 4.42 7.97
N CYS A 64 -1.39 3.96 7.75
CA CYS A 64 -1.74 3.14 6.60
C CYS A 64 -1.84 3.94 5.29
N HIS A 65 -2.10 5.25 5.35
CA HIS A 65 -2.30 6.11 4.16
C HIS A 65 -1.01 6.77 3.62
N THR A 66 0.14 6.66 4.31
CA THR A 66 1.40 7.28 3.86
C THR A 66 2.58 6.32 3.99
N ASN A 67 3.00 6.00 5.23
CA ASN A 67 4.25 5.27 5.45
C ASN A 67 4.16 3.76 5.18
N LEU A 68 3.00 3.11 5.42
CA LEU A 68 2.89 1.65 5.31
C LEU A 68 3.25 1.16 3.90
N PHE A 69 2.55 1.67 2.88
CA PHE A 69 2.79 1.27 1.50
C PHE A 69 4.02 1.93 0.87
N TYR A 70 4.52 3.04 1.44
CA TYR A 70 5.87 3.53 1.15
C TYR A 70 6.90 2.42 1.39
N MET A 71 6.82 1.74 2.53
CA MET A 71 7.75 0.64 2.89
C MET A 71 7.75 -0.50 1.87
N ALA A 72 6.63 -0.71 1.19
CA ALA A 72 6.51 -1.70 0.12
C ALA A 72 7.01 -1.19 -1.23
N ALA A 73 6.64 0.04 -1.60
CA ALA A 73 6.84 0.57 -2.95
C ALA A 73 8.25 1.15 -3.17
N ARG A 74 8.78 1.87 -2.16
CA ARG A 74 10.01 2.65 -2.30
C ARG A 74 11.24 1.83 -2.68
N PRO A 75 11.44 0.59 -2.17
CA PRO A 75 12.58 -0.24 -2.56
C PRO A 75 12.67 -0.54 -4.06
N ALA A 76 11.56 -0.53 -4.81
CA ALA A 76 11.56 -0.71 -6.26
C ALA A 76 12.34 0.39 -7.01
N LEU A 77 12.43 1.56 -6.40
CA LEU A 77 13.05 2.76 -6.98
C LEU A 77 14.47 3.04 -6.46
N LYS A 78 15.05 2.16 -5.64
CA LYS A 78 16.34 2.38 -4.97
C LYS A 78 17.54 2.58 -5.93
N THR A 79 17.46 2.00 -7.14
CA THR A 79 18.50 2.16 -8.16
C THR A 79 18.39 3.47 -8.92
N ILE A 80 17.25 4.14 -8.84
CA ILE A 80 16.97 5.43 -9.48
C ILE A 80 17.35 6.56 -8.52
N LEU A 81 16.86 6.48 -7.28
CA LEU A 81 17.21 7.40 -6.20
C LEU A 81 17.41 6.58 -4.91
N PRO A 82 18.58 6.64 -4.26
CA PRO A 82 18.79 6.02 -2.95
C PRO A 82 17.80 6.57 -1.92
N ASP A 83 17.30 5.72 -1.01
CA ASP A 83 16.54 6.20 0.16
C ASP A 83 17.47 6.39 1.38
N SER A 84 17.05 7.25 2.33
CA SER A 84 17.83 7.53 3.54
C SER A 84 17.76 6.41 4.59
N GLY A 85 16.81 5.48 4.47
CA GLY A 85 16.53 4.47 5.49
C GLY A 85 15.80 5.00 6.73
N GLU A 86 15.57 6.31 6.83
CA GLU A 86 14.99 6.93 8.04
C GLU A 86 13.55 6.52 8.30
N VAL A 87 12.73 6.30 7.24
CA VAL A 87 11.36 5.82 7.42
C VAL A 87 11.35 4.41 7.99
N ARG A 88 12.25 3.54 7.52
CA ARG A 88 12.42 2.19 8.11
C ARG A 88 12.90 2.28 9.56
N GLY A 89 13.91 3.08 9.82
CA GLY A 89 14.41 3.33 11.19
C GLY A 89 13.31 3.80 12.13
N PHE A 90 12.45 4.70 11.67
CA PHE A 90 11.30 5.18 12.44
C PHE A 90 10.29 4.06 12.78
N TYR A 91 10.04 3.13 11.84
CA TYR A 91 9.21 1.96 12.10
C TYR A 91 9.85 1.02 13.13
N GLU A 92 11.16 0.79 13.03
CA GLU A 92 11.91 -0.01 13.99
C GLU A 92 11.93 0.60 15.41
N ASP A 93 11.89 1.94 15.53
CA ASP A 93 11.83 2.65 16.80
C ASP A 93 10.52 2.42 17.59
N TYR A 94 9.44 1.97 16.93
CA TYR A 94 8.27 1.52 17.66
C TYR A 94 8.64 0.36 18.59
N LEU A 95 9.36 -0.64 18.09
CA LEU A 95 9.82 -1.76 18.91
C LEU A 95 10.99 -1.36 19.82
N LYS A 96 12.05 -0.77 19.23
CA LYS A 96 13.34 -0.56 19.91
C LYS A 96 13.26 0.50 21.03
N VAL A 97 12.35 1.47 20.90
CA VAL A 97 12.25 2.61 21.82
C VAL A 97 10.90 2.68 22.50
N ARG A 98 9.79 2.75 21.73
CA ARG A 98 8.46 3.04 22.28
C ARG A 98 7.92 1.87 23.08
N TRP A 99 7.90 0.67 22.48
CA TRP A 99 7.32 -0.52 23.11
C TRP A 99 8.25 -1.22 24.10
N ARG A 100 9.55 -0.89 24.12
CA ARG A 100 10.44 -1.26 25.24
C ARG A 100 10.04 -0.60 26.55
N LYS A 101 9.39 0.58 26.48
CA LYS A 101 8.87 1.28 27.66
C LYS A 101 7.51 0.75 28.07
N ARG A 102 6.64 0.46 27.11
CA ARG A 102 5.29 -0.04 27.33
C ARG A 102 4.77 -0.67 26.05
N LEU A 103 4.39 -1.96 26.12
CA LEU A 103 3.74 -2.65 25.02
C LEU A 103 2.38 -2.02 24.66
N PRO A 104 1.94 -2.07 23.41
CA PRO A 104 0.61 -1.64 23.02
C PRO A 104 -0.46 -2.48 23.70
N THR A 105 -1.62 -1.89 23.88
CA THR A 105 -2.82 -2.56 24.39
C THR A 105 -3.76 -2.90 23.23
N GLU A 106 -4.80 -3.70 23.51
CA GLU A 106 -5.83 -4.02 22.51
C GLU A 106 -6.44 -2.76 21.85
N ALA A 107 -6.70 -1.69 22.65
CA ALA A 107 -7.17 -0.41 22.13
C ALA A 107 -6.18 0.28 21.16
N GLN A 108 -4.95 -0.16 21.16
CA GLN A 108 -3.85 0.32 20.30
C GLN A 108 -3.48 -0.68 19.21
N GLY A 109 -4.34 -1.66 18.91
CA GLY A 109 -4.13 -2.75 17.96
C GLY A 109 -3.73 -2.31 16.54
N PHE A 110 -4.13 -1.11 16.14
CA PHE A 110 -3.73 -0.48 14.88
C PHE A 110 -2.20 -0.45 14.70
N TRP A 111 -1.45 -0.03 15.74
CA TRP A 111 -0.03 0.22 15.60
C TRP A 111 0.79 -1.01 15.25
N PRO A 112 0.66 -2.17 15.97
CA PRO A 112 1.40 -3.37 15.60
C PRO A 112 1.03 -3.91 14.22
N VAL A 113 -0.23 -3.75 13.79
CA VAL A 113 -0.65 -4.16 12.45
C VAL A 113 0.06 -3.29 11.40
N VAL A 114 0.01 -1.96 11.50
CA VAL A 114 0.62 -1.06 10.52
C VAL A 114 2.14 -1.20 10.49
N VAL A 115 2.77 -1.19 11.68
CA VAL A 115 4.24 -1.29 11.79
C VAL A 115 4.73 -2.65 11.32
N GLY A 116 4.07 -3.74 11.75
CA GLY A 116 4.41 -5.10 11.34
C GLY A 116 4.24 -5.32 9.84
N THR A 117 3.15 -4.81 9.25
CA THR A 117 2.94 -4.91 7.81
C THR A 117 4.01 -4.14 7.04
N GLY A 118 4.28 -2.88 7.40
CA GLY A 118 5.28 -2.06 6.72
C GLY A 118 6.67 -2.68 6.76
N LEU A 119 7.13 -3.12 7.93
CA LEU A 119 8.43 -3.78 8.09
C LEU A 119 8.49 -5.11 7.30
N THR A 120 7.44 -5.93 7.36
CA THR A 120 7.40 -7.20 6.63
C THR A 120 7.44 -7.00 5.11
N LEU A 121 6.68 -6.04 4.58
CA LEU A 121 6.70 -5.71 3.16
C LEU A 121 8.07 -5.17 2.73
N ASN A 122 8.71 -4.35 3.55
CA ASN A 122 10.05 -3.85 3.28
C ASN A 122 11.10 -4.97 3.31
N ASP A 123 11.05 -5.86 4.28
CA ASP A 123 11.93 -7.03 4.37
C ASP A 123 11.79 -7.94 3.14
N LEU A 124 10.55 -8.16 2.69
CA LEU A 124 10.27 -8.95 1.49
C LEU A 124 10.88 -8.31 0.24
N GLN A 125 10.74 -6.98 0.09
CA GLN A 125 11.26 -6.22 -1.05
C GLN A 125 12.78 -6.09 -1.08
N THR A 126 13.42 -6.03 0.10
CA THR A 126 14.85 -5.70 0.19
C THR A 126 15.73 -6.93 0.34
N THR A 127 15.39 -7.81 1.25
CA THR A 127 16.22 -8.96 1.62
C THR A 127 15.59 -10.32 1.32
N GLY A 128 14.26 -10.36 1.14
CA GLY A 128 13.48 -11.61 1.05
C GLY A 128 13.48 -12.44 2.35
N LYS A 129 13.93 -11.85 3.46
CA LYS A 129 14.02 -12.51 4.77
C LYS A 129 13.36 -11.66 5.85
N LEU A 130 12.58 -12.29 6.72
CA LEU A 130 11.99 -11.60 7.87
C LEU A 130 13.07 -11.28 8.89
N SER A 131 13.27 -10.00 9.18
CA SER A 131 14.21 -9.52 10.22
C SER A 131 13.68 -9.85 11.62
N ASP A 132 14.56 -9.90 12.61
CA ASP A 132 14.17 -10.14 14.01
C ASP A 132 13.21 -9.07 14.52
N VAL A 133 13.42 -7.81 14.13
CA VAL A 133 12.52 -6.70 14.48
C VAL A 133 11.13 -6.91 13.89
N SER A 134 11.04 -7.26 12.62
CA SER A 134 9.75 -7.51 11.95
C SER A 134 9.03 -8.70 12.59
N ARG A 135 9.76 -9.77 12.92
CA ARG A 135 9.22 -10.94 13.61
C ARG A 135 8.64 -10.56 14.97
N GLU A 136 9.41 -9.84 15.79
CA GLU A 136 8.97 -9.44 17.15
C GLU A 136 7.73 -8.52 17.07
N VAL A 137 7.67 -7.62 16.09
CA VAL A 137 6.48 -6.76 15.88
C VAL A 137 5.25 -7.57 15.48
N LEU A 138 5.41 -8.56 14.58
CA LEU A 138 4.32 -9.47 14.23
C LEU A 138 3.86 -10.30 15.44
N ASP A 139 4.80 -10.73 16.30
CA ASP A 139 4.45 -11.44 17.52
C ASP A 139 3.66 -10.56 18.50
N ILE A 140 4.05 -9.28 18.64
CA ILE A 140 3.29 -8.28 19.41
C ILE A 140 1.90 -8.04 18.80
N MET A 141 1.76 -8.02 17.47
CA MET A 141 0.45 -7.85 16.81
C MET A 141 -0.58 -8.88 17.30
N TRP A 142 -0.18 -10.12 17.51
CA TRP A 142 -1.07 -11.16 18.02
C TRP A 142 -1.47 -10.96 19.49
N THR A 143 -0.61 -10.33 20.31
CA THR A 143 -0.91 -10.09 21.73
C THR A 143 -2.03 -9.07 21.93
N VAL A 144 -2.30 -8.24 20.92
CA VAL A 144 -3.34 -7.21 20.94
C VAL A 144 -4.52 -7.53 20.00
N GLN A 145 -4.57 -8.77 19.50
CA GLN A 145 -5.72 -9.26 18.76
C GLN A 145 -6.90 -9.46 19.71
N ARG A 146 -8.06 -8.91 19.36
CA ARG A 146 -9.30 -9.05 20.15
C ARG A 146 -9.79 -10.51 20.17
N GLU A 147 -10.67 -10.81 21.12
CA GLU A 147 -11.30 -12.15 21.22
C GLU A 147 -12.12 -12.50 19.97
N ASP A 148 -12.75 -11.52 19.32
CA ASP A 148 -13.49 -11.71 18.08
C ASP A 148 -12.61 -12.00 16.86
N GLY A 149 -11.29 -11.79 17.00
CA GLY A 149 -10.27 -12.04 15.98
C GLY A 149 -9.87 -10.82 15.16
N GLY A 150 -10.47 -9.66 15.44
CA GLY A 150 -10.12 -8.38 14.84
C GLY A 150 -9.06 -7.61 15.61
N TRP A 151 -8.76 -6.43 15.12
CA TRP A 151 -7.96 -5.41 15.80
C TRP A 151 -8.75 -4.11 15.85
N LYS A 152 -8.55 -3.30 16.92
CA LYS A 152 -9.09 -1.94 16.94
C LYS A 152 -8.41 -1.13 15.85
N TRP A 153 -9.19 -0.68 14.88
CA TRP A 153 -8.74 0.13 13.75
C TRP A 153 -9.25 1.57 13.88
N PRO A 154 -8.53 2.58 13.33
CA PRO A 154 -9.05 3.94 13.32
C PRO A 154 -10.35 4.06 12.53
N ASP A 155 -11.24 4.87 13.03
CA ASP A 155 -12.46 5.33 12.35
C ASP A 155 -12.34 6.86 12.25
N CYS A 156 -11.71 7.31 11.17
CA CYS A 156 -11.36 8.70 10.92
C CYS A 156 -12.07 9.26 9.68
N ASP A 157 -13.13 8.61 9.22
CA ASP A 157 -13.82 8.95 7.99
C ASP A 157 -12.86 8.99 6.77
N TYR A 158 -11.89 8.06 6.72
CA TYR A 158 -10.84 8.03 5.72
C TYR A 158 -10.94 6.80 4.81
N ALA A 159 -12.12 6.68 4.15
CA ALA A 159 -12.36 5.55 3.25
C ALA A 159 -11.35 5.51 2.08
N PRO A 160 -10.90 4.32 1.67
CA PRO A 160 -11.26 2.98 2.19
C PRO A 160 -10.37 2.49 3.35
N LEU A 161 -9.49 3.31 3.90
CA LEU A 161 -8.37 2.89 4.76
C LEU A 161 -8.70 2.92 6.25
N GLU A 162 -9.14 4.08 6.78
CA GLU A 162 -9.34 4.32 8.22
C GLU A 162 -10.83 4.59 8.49
N ILE A 163 -11.66 3.58 8.28
CA ILE A 163 -13.11 3.69 8.41
C ILE A 163 -13.73 2.47 9.09
N ASP A 164 -13.08 1.31 9.09
CA ASP A 164 -13.54 0.15 9.84
C ASP A 164 -12.44 -0.89 10.11
N ASP A 165 -12.74 -1.77 11.08
CA ASP A 165 -11.83 -2.83 11.50
C ASP A 165 -11.58 -3.87 10.38
N HIS A 166 -12.49 -4.05 9.42
CA HIS A 166 -12.37 -5.04 8.35
C HIS A 166 -11.12 -4.80 7.48
N TYR A 167 -10.84 -3.54 7.13
CA TYR A 167 -9.61 -3.19 6.41
C TYR A 167 -8.37 -3.57 7.22
N GLY A 168 -8.32 -3.21 8.51
CA GLY A 168 -7.20 -3.55 9.38
C GLY A 168 -6.94 -5.06 9.48
N VAL A 169 -7.99 -5.87 9.53
CA VAL A 169 -7.89 -7.34 9.56
C VAL A 169 -7.30 -7.87 8.24
N THR A 170 -7.67 -7.30 7.09
CA THR A 170 -7.08 -7.68 5.80
C THR A 170 -5.62 -7.24 5.68
N VAL A 171 -5.24 -6.08 6.25
CA VAL A 171 -3.83 -5.63 6.33
C VAL A 171 -3.01 -6.59 7.18
N ALA A 172 -3.54 -7.04 8.33
CA ALA A 172 -2.87 -8.05 9.17
C ALA A 172 -2.72 -9.41 8.43
N ALA A 173 -3.77 -9.83 7.70
CA ALA A 173 -3.72 -11.04 6.87
C ALA A 173 -2.65 -10.94 5.78
N LEU A 174 -2.53 -9.77 5.13
CA LEU A 174 -1.50 -9.51 4.13
C LEU A 174 -0.11 -9.64 4.75
N ALA A 175 0.15 -8.97 5.89
CA ALA A 175 1.44 -9.02 6.57
C ALA A 175 1.89 -10.46 6.84
N VAL A 176 1.02 -11.26 7.43
CA VAL A 176 1.34 -12.66 7.80
C VAL A 176 1.45 -13.56 6.56
N GLY A 177 0.58 -13.33 5.57
CA GLY A 177 0.57 -14.12 4.34
C GLY A 177 1.80 -13.92 3.46
N VAL A 178 2.42 -12.73 3.49
CA VAL A 178 3.64 -12.42 2.73
C VAL A 178 4.91 -12.60 3.56
N ALA A 179 4.80 -12.79 4.89
CA ALA A 179 5.95 -12.90 5.77
C ALA A 179 6.88 -14.04 5.36
N PRO A 180 8.16 -13.76 5.05
CA PRO A 180 9.14 -14.77 4.70
C PRO A 180 9.40 -15.77 5.84
N SER A 181 10.19 -16.81 5.52
CA SER A 181 10.74 -17.75 6.50
C SER A 181 9.69 -18.57 7.28
N GLY A 182 8.51 -18.80 6.66
CA GLY A 182 7.48 -19.66 7.24
C GLY A 182 6.81 -19.09 8.50
N TYR A 183 6.81 -17.77 8.67
CA TYR A 183 6.22 -17.12 9.85
C TYR A 183 4.75 -17.52 10.09
N ALA A 184 3.94 -17.59 9.02
CA ALA A 184 2.54 -18.01 9.10
C ALA A 184 2.31 -19.40 9.73
N GLU A 185 3.35 -20.24 9.75
CA GLU A 185 3.30 -21.60 10.28
C GLU A 185 3.70 -21.69 11.76
N THR A 186 4.12 -20.57 12.38
CA THR A 186 4.41 -20.55 13.82
C THR A 186 3.14 -20.83 14.65
N PRO A 187 3.24 -21.44 15.83
CA PRO A 187 2.07 -21.73 16.66
C PRO A 187 1.23 -20.48 16.97
N GLN A 188 1.88 -19.35 17.24
CA GLN A 188 1.21 -18.09 17.54
C GLN A 188 0.48 -17.52 16.32
N ALA A 189 1.12 -17.50 15.14
CA ALA A 189 0.50 -17.05 13.91
C ALA A 189 -0.69 -17.93 13.52
N ARG A 190 -0.57 -19.26 13.63
CA ARG A 190 -1.68 -20.19 13.36
C ARG A 190 -2.88 -19.90 14.26
N ALA A 191 -2.66 -19.76 15.58
CA ALA A 191 -3.73 -19.45 16.52
C ALA A 191 -4.41 -18.11 16.20
N GLY A 192 -3.62 -17.08 15.87
CA GLY A 192 -4.14 -15.78 15.49
C GLY A 192 -4.90 -15.82 14.15
N LEU A 193 -4.42 -16.55 13.15
CA LEU A 193 -5.09 -16.74 11.88
C LEU A 193 -6.43 -17.47 12.01
N GLU A 194 -6.58 -18.42 12.95
CA GLU A 194 -7.88 -19.05 13.22
C GLU A 194 -8.91 -18.01 13.72
N LYS A 195 -8.53 -17.15 14.65
CA LYS A 195 -9.39 -16.07 15.12
C LYS A 195 -9.72 -15.08 14.00
N LEU A 196 -8.72 -14.69 13.19
CA LEU A 196 -8.89 -13.81 12.04
C LEU A 196 -9.92 -14.36 11.03
N ARG A 197 -9.84 -15.66 10.69
CA ARG A 197 -10.82 -16.33 9.82
C ARG A 197 -12.25 -16.25 10.39
N LYS A 198 -12.38 -16.47 11.71
CA LYS A 198 -13.67 -16.34 12.39
C LYS A 198 -14.21 -14.91 12.29
N TYR A 199 -13.35 -13.91 12.49
CA TYR A 199 -13.73 -12.50 12.33
C TYR A 199 -14.27 -12.22 10.93
N LEU A 200 -13.50 -12.56 9.89
CA LEU A 200 -13.89 -12.30 8.49
C LEU A 200 -15.16 -13.04 8.07
N LYS A 201 -15.40 -14.23 8.60
CA LYS A 201 -16.65 -14.97 8.39
C LYS A 201 -17.86 -14.27 9.00
N ASN A 202 -17.71 -13.65 10.17
CA ASN A 202 -18.79 -12.98 10.89
C ASN A 202 -18.99 -11.52 10.47
N ASN A 203 -18.02 -10.92 9.80
CA ASN A 203 -18.02 -9.54 9.34
C ASN A 203 -17.82 -9.50 7.82
N PRO A 204 -18.87 -9.69 7.01
CA PRO A 204 -18.75 -9.73 5.57
C PRO A 204 -18.28 -8.39 4.99
N PRO A 205 -17.60 -8.40 3.82
CA PRO A 205 -17.10 -7.22 3.16
C PRO A 205 -18.23 -6.27 2.75
N LYS A 206 -18.08 -4.97 3.03
CA LYS A 206 -19.09 -3.93 2.74
C LYS A 206 -18.94 -3.32 1.35
N SER A 207 -17.81 -3.51 0.68
CA SER A 207 -17.49 -2.88 -0.60
C SER A 207 -16.71 -3.80 -1.51
N LEU A 208 -16.62 -3.43 -2.79
CA LEU A 208 -15.73 -4.13 -3.74
C LEU A 208 -14.26 -4.03 -3.32
N HIS A 209 -13.85 -2.90 -2.72
CA HIS A 209 -12.50 -2.75 -2.16
C HIS A 209 -12.21 -3.82 -1.09
N HIS A 210 -13.11 -4.04 -0.14
CA HIS A 210 -12.95 -5.10 0.88
C HIS A 210 -12.90 -6.49 0.25
N ARG A 211 -13.75 -6.78 -0.75
CA ARG A 211 -13.72 -8.06 -1.48
C ARG A 211 -12.39 -8.26 -2.19
N ALA A 212 -11.84 -7.19 -2.78
CA ALA A 212 -10.53 -7.21 -3.43
C ALA A 212 -9.38 -7.48 -2.46
N MET A 213 -9.38 -6.83 -1.30
CA MET A 213 -8.40 -7.10 -0.23
C MET A 213 -8.46 -8.55 0.25
N LEU A 214 -9.68 -9.08 0.49
CA LEU A 214 -9.86 -10.49 0.85
C LEU A 214 -9.35 -11.43 -0.24
N ALA A 215 -9.69 -11.16 -1.50
CA ALA A 215 -9.23 -11.95 -2.63
C ALA A 215 -7.70 -11.97 -2.71
N TRP A 216 -7.05 -10.82 -2.57
CA TRP A 216 -5.59 -10.70 -2.55
C TRP A 216 -4.97 -11.50 -1.41
N CYS A 217 -5.40 -11.26 -0.17
CA CYS A 217 -4.86 -11.95 1.00
C CYS A 217 -5.07 -13.48 0.95
N SER A 218 -6.20 -13.92 0.38
CA SER A 218 -6.57 -15.35 0.33
C SER A 218 -5.67 -16.21 -0.57
N ILE A 219 -4.81 -15.59 -1.38
CA ILE A 219 -3.81 -16.32 -2.16
C ILE A 219 -2.78 -16.97 -1.23
N ARG A 220 -2.52 -16.33 -0.09
CA ARG A 220 -1.48 -16.74 0.87
C ARG A 220 -2.04 -17.22 2.20
N VAL A 221 -3.20 -16.71 2.61
CA VAL A 221 -3.90 -17.12 3.83
C VAL A 221 -5.14 -17.94 3.44
N ASN A 222 -5.05 -19.25 3.59
CA ASN A 222 -6.15 -20.14 3.24
C ASN A 222 -7.38 -19.89 4.11
N GLY A 223 -8.58 -20.09 3.52
CA GLY A 223 -9.87 -20.11 4.26
C GLY A 223 -10.47 -18.74 4.57
N ILE A 224 -9.97 -17.64 3.99
CA ILE A 224 -10.57 -16.31 4.12
C ILE A 224 -11.42 -15.90 2.92
N ALA A 225 -11.18 -16.48 1.74
CA ALA A 225 -12.06 -16.39 0.59
C ALA A 225 -11.96 -17.67 -0.26
N SER A 226 -13.08 -18.05 -0.90
CA SER A 226 -13.13 -19.18 -1.83
C SER A 226 -12.56 -18.78 -3.21
N GLU A 227 -12.36 -19.77 -4.09
CA GLU A 227 -11.92 -19.50 -5.46
C GLU A 227 -13.01 -18.73 -6.24
N GLU A 228 -14.25 -19.07 -6.02
CA GLU A 228 -15.41 -18.36 -6.63
C GLU A 228 -15.46 -16.91 -6.19
N GLN A 229 -15.28 -16.64 -4.90
CA GLN A 229 -15.23 -15.27 -4.36
C GLN A 229 -14.05 -14.48 -4.95
N ARG A 230 -12.87 -15.10 -5.13
CA ARG A 230 -11.72 -14.46 -5.81
C ARG A 230 -12.05 -14.11 -7.26
N LYS A 231 -12.62 -15.06 -8.02
CA LYS A 231 -13.00 -14.86 -9.43
C LYS A 231 -14.05 -13.77 -9.57
N GLU A 232 -15.05 -13.76 -8.68
CA GLU A 232 -16.10 -12.74 -8.66
C GLU A 232 -15.54 -11.36 -8.37
N ALA A 233 -14.72 -11.22 -7.33
CA ALA A 233 -14.07 -9.96 -6.99
C ALA A 233 -13.20 -9.43 -8.15
N LEU A 234 -12.39 -10.29 -8.76
CA LEU A 234 -11.57 -9.94 -9.91
C LEU A 234 -12.41 -9.48 -11.11
N THR A 235 -13.47 -10.21 -11.44
CA THR A 235 -14.38 -9.86 -12.54
C THR A 235 -15.00 -8.48 -12.30
N GLN A 236 -15.50 -8.24 -11.09
CA GLN A 236 -16.08 -6.96 -10.71
C GLN A 236 -15.05 -5.82 -10.75
N LEU A 237 -13.81 -6.04 -10.25
CA LEU A 237 -12.75 -5.05 -10.33
C LEU A 237 -12.45 -4.64 -11.77
N LEU A 238 -12.24 -5.61 -12.64
CA LEU A 238 -11.87 -5.36 -14.03
C LEU A 238 -13.02 -4.71 -14.82
N SER A 239 -14.29 -4.98 -14.46
CA SER A 239 -15.45 -4.36 -15.08
C SER A 239 -15.66 -2.89 -14.69
N ARG A 240 -14.97 -2.39 -13.67
CA ARG A 240 -15.03 -0.98 -13.23
C ARG A 240 -14.00 -0.08 -13.92
N GLN A 241 -13.25 -0.59 -14.91
CA GLN A 241 -12.32 0.23 -15.68
C GLN A 241 -13.08 1.32 -16.43
N LEU A 242 -12.60 2.55 -16.32
CA LEU A 242 -13.17 3.70 -17.03
C LEU A 242 -12.62 3.80 -18.47
N ASP A 243 -13.24 4.64 -19.30
CA ASP A 243 -12.90 4.77 -20.72
C ASP A 243 -11.46 5.24 -20.94
N ASP A 244 -10.93 6.06 -20.01
CA ASP A 244 -9.55 6.52 -20.04
C ASP A 244 -8.51 5.45 -19.68
N GLY A 245 -8.96 4.28 -19.25
CA GLY A 245 -8.12 3.14 -18.91
C GLY A 245 -7.77 3.00 -17.42
N GLY A 246 -8.10 3.99 -16.58
CA GLY A 246 -7.90 3.93 -15.13
C GLY A 246 -9.11 3.41 -14.36
N TRP A 247 -9.06 3.50 -13.04
CA TRP A 247 -10.13 3.17 -12.11
C TRP A 247 -10.29 4.27 -11.06
N SER A 248 -11.54 4.49 -10.61
CA SER A 248 -11.86 5.39 -9.52
C SER A 248 -11.88 4.66 -8.19
N THR A 249 -11.23 5.21 -7.17
CA THR A 249 -11.32 4.72 -5.78
C THR A 249 -12.77 4.71 -5.31
N ALA A 250 -13.51 5.78 -5.52
CA ALA A 250 -14.92 5.87 -5.14
C ALA A 250 -15.77 4.82 -5.86
N GLY A 251 -15.42 4.45 -7.11
CA GLY A 251 -16.05 3.38 -7.86
C GLY A 251 -15.96 2.00 -7.18
N LEU A 252 -14.94 1.77 -6.35
CA LEU A 252 -14.76 0.53 -5.59
C LEU A 252 -15.56 0.51 -4.28
N LEU A 253 -16.21 1.62 -3.91
CA LEU A 253 -16.92 1.82 -2.64
C LEU A 253 -18.43 1.95 -2.80
N THR A 254 -18.96 1.89 -4.01
CA THR A 254 -20.39 2.13 -4.32
C THR A 254 -21.36 1.19 -3.59
N ASP A 255 -20.89 0.00 -3.20
CA ASP A 255 -21.71 -0.98 -2.47
C ASP A 255 -21.76 -0.69 -0.96
N TRP A 256 -20.98 0.25 -0.46
CA TRP A 256 -20.92 0.57 0.97
C TRP A 256 -22.10 1.44 1.38
N LYS A 257 -23.12 0.81 1.96
CA LYS A 257 -24.31 1.51 2.41
C LYS A 257 -23.96 2.53 3.50
N GLY A 258 -24.40 3.77 3.32
CA GLY A 258 -24.20 4.87 4.26
C GLY A 258 -22.86 5.61 4.08
N LEU A 259 -21.97 5.18 3.17
CA LEU A 259 -20.83 5.98 2.81
C LEU A 259 -21.29 7.22 2.00
N ALA A 260 -20.97 8.39 2.49
CA ALA A 260 -21.31 9.64 1.86
C ALA A 260 -20.16 10.65 2.03
N ARG A 261 -20.08 11.61 1.13
CA ARG A 261 -19.15 12.72 1.26
C ARG A 261 -19.64 13.71 2.33
N SER A 262 -18.73 14.25 3.09
CA SER A 262 -19.04 15.24 4.15
C SER A 262 -19.58 16.57 3.62
N ASP A 263 -19.30 16.90 2.34
CA ASP A 263 -19.80 18.09 1.65
C ASP A 263 -21.19 17.88 0.98
N GLY A 264 -21.75 16.65 1.07
CA GLY A 264 -23.05 16.31 0.48
C GLY A 264 -23.01 16.05 -1.04
N GLU A 265 -21.86 16.20 -1.68
CA GLU A 265 -21.70 15.89 -3.10
C GLU A 265 -21.71 14.36 -3.35
N PRO A 266 -22.08 13.89 -4.55
CA PRO A 266 -22.02 12.47 -4.87
C PRO A 266 -20.57 11.98 -4.92
N LEU A 267 -20.38 10.66 -4.66
CA LEU A 267 -19.09 10.01 -4.85
C LEU A 267 -18.60 10.16 -6.30
N ASP A 268 -17.37 10.59 -6.49
CA ASP A 268 -16.75 10.69 -7.82
C ASP A 268 -16.35 9.31 -8.35
N THR A 269 -17.30 8.65 -8.99
CA THR A 269 -17.09 7.33 -9.59
C THR A 269 -16.67 7.36 -11.05
N LYS A 270 -16.50 8.57 -11.63
CA LYS A 270 -16.26 8.79 -13.06
C LYS A 270 -14.86 9.28 -13.38
N THR A 271 -14.11 9.70 -12.38
CA THR A 271 -12.72 10.17 -12.55
C THR A 271 -11.77 9.10 -12.08
N SER A 272 -10.88 8.66 -12.96
CA SER A 272 -9.78 7.75 -12.60
C SER A 272 -8.79 8.43 -11.67
N ASP A 273 -8.25 7.65 -10.73
CA ASP A 273 -7.30 8.17 -9.75
C ASP A 273 -6.15 7.20 -9.45
N GLY A 274 -5.11 7.71 -8.79
CA GLY A 274 -3.89 6.95 -8.52
C GLY A 274 -4.11 5.74 -7.65
N TYR A 275 -4.93 5.85 -6.60
CA TYR A 275 -5.21 4.73 -5.71
C TYR A 275 -6.03 3.65 -6.40
N GLY A 276 -7.17 4.02 -6.99
CA GLY A 276 -8.06 3.07 -7.66
C GLY A 276 -7.33 2.31 -8.76
N THR A 277 -6.60 3.03 -9.61
CA THR A 277 -5.86 2.42 -10.73
C THR A 277 -4.70 1.54 -10.23
N GLY A 278 -3.85 2.05 -9.34
CA GLY A 278 -2.71 1.29 -8.83
C GLY A 278 -3.15 0.06 -8.04
N PHE A 279 -4.13 0.19 -7.14
CA PHE A 279 -4.65 -0.90 -6.33
C PHE A 279 -5.26 -2.02 -7.19
N VAL A 280 -6.11 -1.68 -8.16
CA VAL A 280 -6.75 -2.70 -9.02
C VAL A 280 -5.70 -3.47 -9.82
N ILE A 281 -4.70 -2.79 -10.39
CA ILE A 281 -3.63 -3.46 -11.15
C ILE A 281 -2.84 -4.41 -10.25
N VAL A 282 -2.43 -3.97 -9.04
CA VAL A 282 -1.71 -4.82 -8.09
C VAL A 282 -2.53 -6.06 -7.75
N VAL A 283 -3.80 -5.91 -7.38
CA VAL A 283 -4.67 -7.03 -7.03
C VAL A 283 -4.89 -7.96 -8.23
N ALA A 284 -5.08 -7.42 -9.42
CA ALA A 284 -5.27 -8.23 -10.63
C ALA A 284 -4.02 -9.06 -10.96
N CYS A 285 -2.82 -8.47 -10.89
CA CYS A 285 -1.56 -9.19 -11.08
C CYS A 285 -1.39 -10.30 -10.05
N GLU A 286 -1.70 -10.02 -8.79
CA GLU A 286 -1.64 -11.00 -7.70
C GLU A 286 -2.63 -12.15 -7.90
N LEU A 287 -3.81 -11.87 -8.44
CA LEU A 287 -4.82 -12.88 -8.78
C LEU A 287 -4.51 -13.60 -10.12
N GLY A 288 -3.36 -13.33 -10.73
CA GLY A 288 -2.85 -14.07 -11.88
C GLY A 288 -3.31 -13.55 -13.24
N VAL A 289 -3.81 -12.31 -13.33
CA VAL A 289 -4.06 -11.68 -14.63
C VAL A 289 -2.72 -11.43 -15.33
N PRO A 290 -2.55 -11.86 -16.58
CA PRO A 290 -1.32 -11.62 -17.35
C PRO A 290 -1.06 -10.11 -17.51
N THR A 291 0.21 -9.70 -17.45
CA THR A 291 0.59 -8.27 -17.53
C THR A 291 0.34 -7.66 -18.92
N ASP A 292 0.15 -8.50 -19.94
CA ASP A 292 -0.24 -8.12 -21.30
C ASP A 292 -1.78 -8.11 -21.53
N ASP A 293 -2.60 -8.35 -20.47
CA ASP A 293 -4.04 -8.14 -20.56
C ASP A 293 -4.33 -6.68 -20.94
N ALA A 294 -5.17 -6.50 -21.95
CA ALA A 294 -5.45 -5.17 -22.53
C ALA A 294 -5.94 -4.14 -21.50
N ARG A 295 -6.62 -4.59 -20.42
CA ARG A 295 -7.08 -3.72 -19.33
C ARG A 295 -5.91 -3.26 -18.47
N LEU A 296 -4.97 -4.16 -18.13
CA LEU A 296 -3.77 -3.80 -17.38
C LEU A 296 -2.87 -2.87 -18.19
N VAL A 297 -2.68 -3.16 -19.48
CA VAL A 297 -1.90 -2.30 -20.38
C VAL A 297 -2.48 -0.88 -20.43
N ARG A 298 -3.82 -0.74 -20.55
CA ARG A 298 -4.47 0.59 -20.52
C ARG A 298 -4.27 1.27 -19.16
N GLY A 299 -4.38 0.55 -18.05
CA GLY A 299 -4.19 1.10 -16.72
C GLY A 299 -2.75 1.57 -16.47
N ILE A 300 -1.75 0.81 -16.93
CA ILE A 300 -0.34 1.22 -16.86
C ILE A 300 -0.07 2.45 -17.74
N ASN A 301 -0.65 2.52 -18.93
CA ASN A 301 -0.56 3.72 -19.77
C ASN A 301 -1.21 4.91 -19.08
N TRP A 302 -2.36 4.72 -18.42
CA TRP A 302 -2.99 5.77 -17.62
C TRP A 302 -2.03 6.27 -16.52
N LEU A 303 -1.40 5.37 -15.76
CA LEU A 303 -0.43 5.77 -14.73
C LEU A 303 0.73 6.58 -15.32
N ARG A 304 1.27 6.17 -16.47
CA ARG A 304 2.39 6.87 -17.11
C ARG A 304 2.01 8.28 -17.61
N THR A 305 0.77 8.49 -18.02
CA THR A 305 0.31 9.78 -18.59
C THR A 305 -0.39 10.69 -17.57
N ASN A 306 -0.66 10.20 -16.35
CA ASN A 306 -1.39 10.96 -15.32
C ASN A 306 -0.56 11.23 -14.05
N GLN A 307 0.77 11.09 -14.12
CA GLN A 307 1.64 11.55 -13.05
C GLN A 307 1.61 13.08 -12.99
N ARG A 308 1.58 13.66 -11.79
CA ARG A 308 1.66 15.11 -11.58
C ARG A 308 3.12 15.57 -11.58
N GLU A 309 3.35 16.87 -11.75
CA GLU A 309 4.71 17.46 -11.77
C GLU A 309 5.51 17.18 -10.50
N SER A 310 4.85 17.11 -9.33
CA SER A 310 5.47 16.71 -8.07
C SER A 310 5.90 15.25 -8.00
N GLY A 311 5.46 14.42 -8.95
CA GLY A 311 5.70 12.97 -9.00
C GLY A 311 4.58 12.11 -8.42
N LYS A 312 3.53 12.73 -7.82
CA LYS A 312 2.38 11.99 -7.29
C LYS A 312 1.39 11.56 -8.37
N TRP A 313 0.53 10.61 -7.99
CA TRP A 313 -0.76 10.35 -8.63
C TRP A 313 -1.86 10.82 -7.70
N PHE A 314 -2.57 11.87 -8.12
CA PHE A 314 -3.64 12.43 -7.32
C PHE A 314 -4.77 11.41 -7.12
N THR A 315 -5.31 11.36 -5.91
CA THR A 315 -6.51 10.63 -5.55
C THR A 315 -7.39 11.53 -4.70
N ARG A 316 -8.62 11.77 -5.15
CA ARG A 316 -9.61 12.49 -4.36
C ARG A 316 -10.10 11.59 -3.23
N SER A 317 -10.13 12.12 -2.00
CA SER A 317 -10.73 11.39 -0.90
C SER A 317 -12.22 11.13 -1.18
N PRO A 318 -12.72 9.90 -1.05
CA PRO A 318 -14.14 9.60 -1.24
C PRO A 318 -15.06 10.28 -0.23
N VAL A 319 -14.53 10.75 0.90
CA VAL A 319 -15.35 11.29 2.00
C VAL A 319 -15.11 12.78 2.21
N ASN A 320 -13.87 13.26 2.19
CA ASN A 320 -13.54 14.62 2.60
C ASN A 320 -12.39 15.21 1.77
N GLU A 321 -12.63 16.34 1.07
CA GLU A 321 -11.62 17.04 0.26
C GLU A 321 -10.37 17.44 1.06
N CYS A 322 -10.51 17.73 2.35
CA CYS A 322 -9.37 18.07 3.21
C CYS A 322 -8.41 16.89 3.45
N GLN A 323 -8.77 15.67 3.01
CA GLN A 323 -8.03 14.44 3.28
C GLN A 323 -7.44 13.81 2.01
N ASN A 324 -7.07 14.60 1.02
CA ASN A 324 -6.42 14.09 -0.20
C ASN A 324 -5.05 13.42 0.04
N LEU A 325 -4.66 13.25 1.33
CA LEU A 325 -3.51 12.43 1.77
C LEU A 325 -3.55 10.98 1.26
N ILE A 326 -4.73 10.48 0.87
CA ILE A 326 -4.87 9.20 0.18
C ILE A 326 -4.05 9.15 -1.12
N SER A 327 -3.70 10.30 -1.70
CA SER A 327 -2.75 10.39 -2.82
C SER A 327 -1.36 9.84 -2.48
N ASN A 328 -0.95 9.85 -1.20
CA ASN A 328 0.33 9.27 -0.79
C ASN A 328 0.33 7.76 -0.98
N VAL A 329 -0.69 7.07 -0.45
CA VAL A 329 -0.84 5.62 -0.67
C VAL A 329 -1.19 5.30 -2.12
N GLY A 330 -1.96 6.15 -2.79
CA GLY A 330 -2.25 6.04 -4.23
C GLY A 330 -0.98 6.06 -5.07
N SER A 331 -0.04 6.96 -4.75
CA SER A 331 1.27 7.02 -5.42
C SER A 331 2.14 5.79 -5.12
N ALA A 332 2.08 5.25 -3.90
CA ALA A 332 2.74 3.99 -3.57
C ALA A 332 2.16 2.81 -4.37
N TYR A 333 0.83 2.70 -4.48
CA TYR A 333 0.20 1.68 -5.30
C TYR A 333 0.48 1.86 -6.80
N ALA A 334 0.59 3.10 -7.31
CA ALA A 334 1.00 3.35 -8.68
C ALA A 334 2.40 2.78 -8.97
N VAL A 335 3.36 3.01 -8.07
CA VAL A 335 4.71 2.43 -8.18
C VAL A 335 4.67 0.90 -8.10
N LEU A 336 3.89 0.33 -7.17
CA LEU A 336 3.72 -1.13 -7.07
C LEU A 336 3.09 -1.73 -8.33
N ALA A 337 2.11 -1.05 -8.94
CA ALA A 337 1.48 -1.47 -10.18
C ALA A 337 2.47 -1.48 -11.36
N LEU A 338 3.25 -0.41 -11.50
CA LEU A 338 4.33 -0.32 -12.49
C LEU A 338 5.38 -1.44 -12.28
N GLN A 339 5.74 -1.72 -11.02
CA GLN A 339 6.65 -2.83 -10.69
C GLN A 339 6.04 -4.20 -11.03
N ALA A 340 4.77 -4.44 -10.71
CA ALA A 340 4.08 -5.70 -10.99
C ALA A 340 3.99 -5.99 -12.50
N CYS A 341 3.90 -4.93 -13.31
CA CYS A 341 3.85 -5.02 -14.76
C CYS A 341 5.23 -4.94 -15.45
N GLY A 342 6.32 -4.87 -14.69
CA GLY A 342 7.68 -5.02 -15.20
C GLY A 342 8.42 -3.73 -15.52
N ASP A 343 7.89 -2.55 -15.19
CA ASP A 343 8.59 -1.27 -15.35
C ASP A 343 9.76 -1.11 -14.38
N PHE A 344 9.65 -1.75 -13.21
CA PHE A 344 10.70 -1.81 -12.20
C PHE A 344 11.03 -3.25 -11.85
N PRO A 345 12.31 -3.56 -11.53
CA PRO A 345 12.72 -4.92 -11.20
C PRO A 345 12.18 -5.39 -9.85
N GLY A 346 12.17 -6.72 -9.67
CA GLY A 346 12.03 -7.33 -8.35
C GLY A 346 10.62 -7.32 -7.76
N TRP A 347 9.57 -7.64 -8.56
CA TRP A 347 8.23 -7.83 -7.97
C TRP A 347 8.29 -8.83 -6.81
N PRO A 348 8.02 -8.41 -5.56
CA PRO A 348 8.37 -9.21 -4.39
C PRO A 348 7.37 -10.32 -4.11
N PHE A 349 6.13 -10.13 -4.53
CA PHE A 349 5.07 -11.06 -4.18
C PHE A 349 5.12 -12.36 -4.98
N GLY A 350 5.90 -12.39 -6.08
CA GLY A 350 6.08 -13.57 -6.93
C GLY A 350 4.77 -13.99 -7.64
N LYS A 351 4.89 -14.81 -8.68
CA LYS A 351 3.70 -15.49 -9.21
C LYS A 351 3.17 -16.43 -8.13
N ALA A 352 1.90 -16.33 -7.76
CA ALA A 352 1.25 -17.31 -6.90
C ALA A 352 1.61 -18.71 -7.43
N LYS A 353 2.31 -19.52 -6.61
CA LYS A 353 2.67 -20.89 -7.05
C LYS A 353 1.36 -21.60 -7.37
N PRO A 354 1.20 -22.19 -8.58
CA PRO A 354 0.06 -23.03 -8.82
C PRO A 354 0.08 -24.13 -7.76
N LYS A 355 -1.04 -24.35 -7.09
CA LYS A 355 -1.18 -25.46 -6.13
C LYS A 355 -0.86 -26.73 -6.89
N SER A 356 0.15 -27.50 -6.44
CA SER A 356 0.31 -28.89 -6.84
C SER A 356 -1.02 -29.61 -6.52
N ARG A 357 -1.61 -30.19 -7.56
CA ARG A 357 -2.83 -31.01 -7.45
C ARG A 357 -2.63 -32.18 -6.53
#